data_7531812c1c422c95bdfa5e124f039d9d
#
_entry.id   7531812c1c422c95bdfa5e124f039d9d
#
_cell.length_a   1.000
_cell.length_b   1.000
_cell.length_c   1.000
_cell.angle_alpha   90.00
_cell.angle_beta   90.00
_cell.angle_gamma   90.00
#
_symmetry.space_group_name_H-M   'P 1'
#
loop_
_entity.id
_entity.type
_entity.pdbx_description
1 polymer ?
#
loop_
_entity_poly.entity_id
_entity_poly.type
_entity_poly.pdbx_seq_one_letter_code
_entity_poly.pdbx_strand_id
1 'polypeptide(L)'
;MIAQELEVSLHMAFVEARQARHEFITVEHLLLALLDNPTAAEVLRACAANIEDLRTHLKNFIADNTPVVPGTDEVDTQPTLGFQRVIQRAIMHVQSTSNGKKEVTGANVLVAIFGEKDSHAVYYLQQQGVTRLDVVNFISHGIRKDQAEPAKQGEGNPEGEGGDGKESPLEQFTQNLNALAKAGKIDPLIGREQEVERVVQVLCRRRKNNPVSYTHLTLPTILLV
;
A
#
# COMPACT_ATOMS: atom_id res chain seq x y z
N MET A 1 14.57 -4.36 -12.50
CA MET A 1 14.38 -3.80 -13.86
C MET A 1 13.14 -2.93 -13.84
N ILE A 2 13.05 -1.94 -14.74
CA ILE A 2 11.83 -1.14 -14.92
C ILE A 2 10.92 -1.91 -15.88
N ALA A 3 9.61 -1.95 -15.60
CA ALA A 3 8.63 -2.59 -16.48
C ALA A 3 8.55 -1.81 -17.80
N GLN A 4 8.41 -2.51 -18.92
CA GLN A 4 8.34 -1.90 -20.25
C GLN A 4 7.20 -0.88 -20.34
N GLU A 5 6.05 -1.18 -19.76
CA GLU A 5 4.90 -0.27 -19.69
C GLU A 5 5.23 1.03 -18.96
N LEU A 6 6.00 0.96 -17.87
CA LEU A 6 6.43 2.14 -17.13
C LEU A 6 7.45 2.96 -17.91
N GLU A 7 8.38 2.29 -18.62
CA GLU A 7 9.37 2.97 -19.47
C GLU A 7 8.68 3.78 -20.57
N VAL A 8 7.67 3.21 -21.22
CA VAL A 8 6.84 3.92 -22.21
C VAL A 8 6.14 5.13 -21.58
N SER A 9 5.53 4.95 -20.40
CA SER A 9 4.84 6.06 -19.72
C SER A 9 5.79 7.18 -19.33
N LEU A 10 6.99 6.86 -18.86
CA LEU A 10 8.02 7.86 -18.55
C LEU A 10 8.48 8.60 -19.81
N HIS A 11 8.70 7.85 -20.90
CA HIS A 11 9.09 8.46 -22.17
C HIS A 11 8.01 9.42 -22.70
N MET A 12 6.73 9.01 -22.61
CA MET A 12 5.61 9.88 -23.02
C MET A 12 5.54 11.14 -22.15
N ALA A 13 5.77 11.05 -20.84
CA ALA A 13 5.82 12.23 -19.96
C ALA A 13 6.89 13.24 -20.40
N PHE A 14 8.08 12.75 -20.79
CA PHE A 14 9.14 13.61 -21.31
C PHE A 14 8.78 14.23 -22.68
N VAL A 15 8.18 13.45 -23.57
CA VAL A 15 7.76 13.93 -24.89
C VAL A 15 6.70 15.01 -24.75
N GLU A 16 5.67 14.80 -23.94
CA GLU A 16 4.61 15.78 -23.68
C GLU A 16 5.15 17.06 -23.04
N ALA A 17 6.00 16.96 -22.03
CA ALA A 17 6.62 18.12 -21.40
C ALA A 17 7.49 18.92 -22.40
N ARG A 18 8.24 18.23 -23.26
CA ARG A 18 9.05 18.85 -24.31
C ARG A 18 8.20 19.51 -25.42
N GLN A 19 7.11 18.84 -25.83
CA GLN A 19 6.16 19.41 -26.80
C GLN A 19 5.46 20.67 -26.27
N ALA A 20 5.11 20.65 -24.97
CA ALA A 20 4.56 21.83 -24.29
C ALA A 20 5.63 22.87 -23.93
N ARG A 21 6.91 22.63 -24.30
CA ARG A 21 8.05 23.51 -24.02
C ARG A 21 8.28 23.83 -22.55
N HIS A 22 7.95 22.89 -21.68
CA HIS A 22 8.18 23.05 -20.26
C HIS A 22 9.67 22.91 -19.92
N GLU A 23 10.18 23.85 -19.14
CA GLU A 23 11.57 23.82 -18.65
C GLU A 23 11.84 22.62 -17.74
N PHE A 24 10.84 22.28 -16.91
CA PHE A 24 10.95 21.20 -15.94
C PHE A 24 9.86 20.14 -16.10
N ILE A 25 10.24 18.87 -15.89
CA ILE A 25 9.28 17.80 -15.70
C ILE A 25 9.10 17.56 -14.20
N THR A 26 7.84 17.64 -13.72
CA THR A 26 7.47 17.58 -12.31
C THR A 26 6.75 16.27 -11.97
N VAL A 27 6.43 16.07 -10.69
CA VAL A 27 5.66 14.92 -10.22
C VAL A 27 4.25 14.90 -10.81
N GLU A 28 3.69 16.05 -11.11
CA GLU A 28 2.37 16.22 -11.75
C GLU A 28 2.37 15.67 -13.17
N HIS A 29 3.44 15.91 -13.94
CA HIS A 29 3.63 15.30 -15.27
C HIS A 29 3.74 13.79 -15.17
N LEU A 30 4.47 13.31 -14.15
CA LEU A 30 4.60 11.87 -13.89
C LEU A 30 3.23 11.24 -13.61
N LEU A 31 2.44 11.85 -12.71
CA LEU A 31 1.11 11.35 -12.39
C LEU A 31 0.21 11.37 -13.63
N LEU A 32 0.26 12.44 -14.44
CA LEU A 32 -0.51 12.54 -15.67
C LEU A 32 -0.21 11.37 -16.63
N ALA A 33 1.08 11.05 -16.84
CA ALA A 33 1.48 9.93 -17.67
C ALA A 33 1.10 8.57 -17.07
N LEU A 34 1.07 8.45 -15.73
CA LEU A 34 0.63 7.24 -15.05
C LEU A 34 -0.88 6.99 -15.18
N LEU A 35 -1.70 8.00 -15.48
CA LEU A 35 -3.13 7.80 -15.76
C LEU A 35 -3.36 6.94 -17.01
N ASP A 36 -2.43 6.95 -17.95
CA ASP A 36 -2.47 6.14 -19.17
C ASP A 36 -1.72 4.81 -19.02
N ASN A 37 -1.00 4.62 -17.90
CA ASN A 37 -0.34 3.35 -17.59
C ASN A 37 -1.34 2.32 -17.11
N PRO A 38 -1.40 1.09 -17.70
CA PRO A 38 -2.42 0.11 -17.38
C PRO A 38 -2.40 -0.31 -15.90
N THR A 39 -1.22 -0.55 -15.33
CA THR A 39 -1.09 -0.98 -13.93
C THR A 39 -1.47 0.12 -12.94
N ALA A 40 -1.10 1.37 -13.20
CA ALA A 40 -1.45 2.49 -12.33
C ALA A 40 -2.94 2.88 -12.48
N ALA A 41 -3.48 2.87 -13.71
CA ALA A 41 -4.89 3.15 -13.97
C ALA A 41 -5.81 2.10 -13.32
N GLU A 42 -5.43 0.82 -13.31
CA GLU A 42 -6.17 -0.23 -12.62
C GLU A 42 -6.25 0.05 -11.10
N VAL A 43 -5.12 0.40 -10.49
CA VAL A 43 -5.07 0.76 -9.07
C VAL A 43 -5.96 1.96 -8.76
N LEU A 44 -5.90 3.02 -9.57
CA LEU A 44 -6.71 4.21 -9.36
C LEU A 44 -8.21 3.92 -9.49
N ARG A 45 -8.63 3.11 -10.47
CA ARG A 45 -10.03 2.67 -10.61
C ARG A 45 -10.48 1.84 -9.42
N ALA A 46 -9.62 0.94 -8.93
CA ALA A 46 -9.91 0.13 -7.74
C ALA A 46 -10.06 0.98 -6.46
N CYS A 47 -9.39 2.14 -6.42
CA CYS A 47 -9.52 3.13 -5.35
C CYS A 47 -10.68 4.11 -5.57
N ALA A 48 -11.57 3.86 -6.55
CA ALA A 48 -12.72 4.71 -6.91
C ALA A 48 -12.34 6.14 -7.34
N ALA A 49 -11.14 6.34 -7.91
CA ALA A 49 -10.73 7.63 -8.45
C ALA A 49 -11.37 7.92 -9.81
N ASN A 50 -11.80 9.17 -10.00
CA ASN A 50 -12.25 9.64 -11.30
C ASN A 50 -11.02 10.10 -12.12
N ILE A 51 -10.58 9.23 -13.05
CA ILE A 51 -9.38 9.45 -13.87
C ILE A 51 -9.52 10.69 -14.76
N GLU A 52 -10.70 10.93 -15.32
CA GLU A 52 -10.93 12.05 -16.24
C GLU A 52 -10.88 13.41 -15.51
N ASP A 53 -11.47 13.46 -14.33
CA ASP A 53 -11.43 14.65 -13.48
C ASP A 53 -10.01 14.94 -13.01
N LEU A 54 -9.29 13.89 -12.56
CA LEU A 54 -7.89 14.00 -12.17
C LEU A 54 -7.00 14.47 -13.32
N ARG A 55 -7.23 13.96 -14.53
CA ARG A 55 -6.54 14.36 -15.75
C ARG A 55 -6.76 15.85 -16.04
N THR A 56 -8.00 16.32 -15.92
CA THR A 56 -8.35 17.72 -16.18
C THR A 56 -7.66 18.65 -15.19
N HIS A 57 -7.72 18.33 -13.89
CA HIS A 57 -7.05 19.12 -12.86
C HIS A 57 -5.53 19.17 -13.03
N LEU A 58 -4.91 18.04 -13.34
CA LEU A 58 -3.46 17.97 -13.57
C LEU A 58 -3.04 18.79 -14.81
N LYS A 59 -3.78 18.67 -15.92
CA LYS A 59 -3.48 19.45 -17.13
C LYS A 59 -3.58 20.95 -16.88
N ASN A 60 -4.64 21.41 -16.22
CA ASN A 60 -4.82 22.82 -15.89
C ASN A 60 -3.69 23.30 -14.96
N PHE A 61 -3.39 22.53 -13.91
CA PHE A 61 -2.31 22.89 -13.00
C PHE A 61 -0.95 22.98 -13.68
N ILE A 62 -0.61 22.02 -14.54
CA ILE A 62 0.65 22.02 -15.30
C ILE A 62 0.72 23.24 -16.23
N ALA A 63 -0.36 23.56 -16.94
CA ALA A 63 -0.41 24.69 -17.83
C ALA A 63 -0.22 26.04 -17.09
N ASP A 64 -0.80 26.18 -15.90
CA ASP A 64 -0.78 27.42 -15.13
C ASP A 64 0.52 27.61 -14.34
N ASN A 65 1.18 26.53 -13.91
CA ASN A 65 2.27 26.61 -12.95
C ASN A 65 3.64 26.15 -13.48
N THR A 66 3.72 25.61 -14.71
CA THR A 66 5.00 25.18 -15.25
C THR A 66 5.57 26.26 -16.18
N PRO A 67 6.83 26.70 -15.93
CA PRO A 67 7.48 27.68 -16.80
C PRO A 67 7.64 27.13 -18.23
N VAL A 68 7.26 27.94 -19.20
CA VAL A 68 7.41 27.66 -20.64
C VAL A 68 8.61 28.41 -21.17
N VAL A 69 9.51 27.71 -21.86
CA VAL A 69 10.69 28.31 -22.47
C VAL A 69 10.30 29.03 -23.76
N PRO A 70 10.51 30.37 -23.86
CA PRO A 70 10.25 31.11 -25.08
C PRO A 70 11.31 30.78 -26.16
N GLY A 71 10.92 30.77 -27.44
CA GLY A 71 11.84 30.55 -28.53
C GLY A 71 11.44 29.41 -29.45
N THR A 72 12.22 29.12 -30.48
CA THR A 72 11.98 28.06 -31.49
C THR A 72 12.94 26.89 -31.35
N ASP A 73 13.97 27.00 -30.50
CA ASP A 73 14.99 25.97 -30.32
C ASP A 73 14.46 24.77 -29.50
N GLU A 74 15.11 23.64 -29.62
CA GLU A 74 14.77 22.46 -28.83
C GLU A 74 14.94 22.74 -27.34
N VAL A 75 13.93 22.42 -26.56
CA VAL A 75 13.94 22.60 -25.09
C VAL A 75 14.54 21.37 -24.44
N ASP A 76 15.59 21.55 -23.65
CA ASP A 76 16.15 20.51 -22.80
C ASP A 76 15.40 20.49 -21.48
N THR A 77 14.29 19.75 -21.46
CA THR A 77 13.45 19.59 -20.27
C THR A 77 14.16 18.79 -19.19
N GLN A 78 14.34 19.38 -18.00
CA GLN A 78 15.06 18.75 -16.91
C GLN A 78 14.12 18.18 -15.83
N PRO A 79 14.41 16.98 -15.28
CA PRO A 79 13.62 16.42 -14.22
C PRO A 79 13.86 17.16 -12.89
N THR A 80 12.78 17.54 -12.22
CA THR A 80 12.87 18.14 -10.88
C THR A 80 13.38 17.14 -9.83
N LEU A 81 13.91 17.64 -8.72
CA LEU A 81 14.35 16.80 -7.60
C LEU A 81 13.22 15.90 -7.05
N GLY A 82 11.98 16.41 -7.03
CA GLY A 82 10.79 15.62 -6.63
C GLY A 82 10.57 14.43 -7.55
N PHE A 83 10.63 14.66 -8.87
CA PHE A 83 10.52 13.60 -9.87
C PHE A 83 11.59 12.51 -9.68
N GLN A 84 12.85 12.93 -9.54
CA GLN A 84 13.97 11.99 -9.33
C GLN A 84 13.81 11.18 -8.03
N ARG A 85 13.42 11.84 -6.93
CA ARG A 85 13.19 11.16 -5.64
C ARG A 85 12.08 10.13 -5.72
N VAL A 86 10.98 10.42 -6.42
CA VAL A 86 9.87 9.47 -6.59
C VAL A 86 10.36 8.21 -7.31
N ILE A 87 11.07 8.36 -8.43
CA ILE A 87 11.58 7.21 -9.19
C ILE A 87 12.59 6.42 -8.34
N GLN A 88 13.53 7.08 -7.69
CA GLN A 88 14.50 6.44 -6.81
C GLN A 88 13.83 5.66 -5.67
N ARG A 89 12.82 6.26 -5.03
CA ARG A 89 12.05 5.63 -3.94
C ARG A 89 11.30 4.38 -4.43
N ALA A 90 10.70 4.44 -5.62
CA ALA A 90 10.02 3.29 -6.21
C ALA A 90 11.00 2.14 -6.47
N ILE A 91 12.18 2.42 -7.01
CA ILE A 91 13.23 1.43 -7.26
C ILE A 91 13.71 0.80 -5.95
N MET A 92 14.06 1.63 -4.96
CA MET A 92 14.53 1.15 -3.65
C MET A 92 13.47 0.30 -2.94
N HIS A 93 12.20 0.71 -3.00
CA HIS A 93 11.10 -0.04 -2.39
C HIS A 93 10.97 -1.44 -3.00
N VAL A 94 11.00 -1.56 -4.33
CA VAL A 94 10.92 -2.85 -5.01
C VAL A 94 12.14 -3.71 -4.71
N GLN A 95 13.34 -3.12 -4.64
CA GLN A 95 14.56 -3.86 -4.31
C GLN A 95 14.56 -4.42 -2.89
N SER A 96 13.97 -3.69 -1.94
CA SER A 96 13.93 -4.10 -0.53
C SER A 96 12.81 -5.10 -0.22
N THR A 97 11.70 -5.08 -0.97
CA THR A 97 10.49 -5.85 -0.65
C THR A 97 10.38 -7.14 -1.45
N SER A 98 11.01 -7.24 -2.63
CA SER A 98 10.79 -8.36 -3.55
C SER A 98 11.69 -9.57 -3.27
N ASN A 99 11.08 -10.67 -2.89
CA ASN A 99 11.73 -12.00 -2.83
C ASN A 99 11.82 -12.72 -4.21
N GLY A 100 11.50 -12.04 -5.32
CA GLY A 100 11.49 -12.68 -6.64
C GLY A 100 11.62 -11.71 -7.82
N LYS A 101 10.53 -11.27 -8.40
CA LYS A 101 10.54 -10.35 -9.55
C LYS A 101 10.86 -8.93 -9.10
N LYS A 102 12.07 -8.45 -9.43
CA LYS A 102 12.55 -7.09 -9.14
C LYS A 102 12.17 -6.12 -10.27
N GLU A 103 10.89 -6.04 -10.60
CA GLU A 103 10.41 -5.17 -11.67
C GLU A 103 9.57 -4.03 -11.09
N VAL A 104 9.95 -2.81 -11.43
CA VAL A 104 9.25 -1.59 -10.98
C VAL A 104 8.10 -1.32 -11.94
N THR A 105 6.88 -1.34 -11.45
CA THR A 105 5.65 -1.09 -12.21
C THR A 105 5.10 0.31 -11.96
N GLY A 106 4.14 0.76 -12.78
CA GLY A 106 3.43 2.03 -12.57
C GLY A 106 2.76 2.13 -11.20
N ALA A 107 2.23 1.02 -10.69
CA ALA A 107 1.65 0.93 -9.35
C ALA A 107 2.67 1.25 -8.24
N ASN A 108 3.92 0.78 -8.37
CA ASN A 108 4.98 1.08 -7.39
C ASN A 108 5.35 2.57 -7.41
N VAL A 109 5.39 3.18 -8.59
CA VAL A 109 5.64 4.61 -8.73
C VAL A 109 4.49 5.43 -8.14
N LEU A 110 3.24 5.00 -8.32
CA LEU A 110 2.07 5.64 -7.71
C LEU A 110 2.17 5.66 -6.17
N VAL A 111 2.57 4.54 -5.54
CA VAL A 111 2.84 4.50 -4.09
C VAL A 111 3.97 5.46 -3.68
N ALA A 112 5.01 5.57 -4.51
CA ALA A 112 6.15 6.44 -4.22
C ALA A 112 5.79 7.94 -4.31
N ILE A 113 4.83 8.34 -5.18
CA ILE A 113 4.33 9.71 -5.30
C ILE A 113 3.78 10.20 -3.96
N PHE A 114 3.05 9.39 -3.20
CA PHE A 114 2.55 9.77 -1.86
C PHE A 114 3.64 10.11 -0.85
N GLY A 115 4.90 9.83 -1.16
CA GLY A 115 6.03 10.27 -0.34
C GLY A 115 6.41 11.75 -0.52
N GLU A 116 5.96 12.41 -1.58
CA GLU A 116 6.16 13.84 -1.84
C GLU A 116 4.95 14.63 -1.35
N LYS A 117 4.87 14.84 -0.03
CA LYS A 117 3.69 15.44 0.63
C LYS A 117 3.36 16.85 0.13
N ASP A 118 4.37 17.57 -0.34
CA ASP A 118 4.25 18.96 -0.80
C ASP A 118 3.87 19.05 -2.30
N SER A 119 3.68 17.91 -2.99
CA SER A 119 3.28 17.87 -4.39
C SER A 119 1.77 18.04 -4.56
N HIS A 120 1.36 18.84 -5.54
CA HIS A 120 -0.05 18.96 -5.95
C HIS A 120 -0.62 17.66 -6.51
N ALA A 121 0.24 16.78 -7.03
CA ALA A 121 -0.18 15.43 -7.44
C ALA A 121 -0.80 14.66 -6.26
N VAL A 122 -0.18 14.70 -5.09
CA VAL A 122 -0.71 14.07 -3.87
C VAL A 122 -1.99 14.76 -3.40
N TYR A 123 -2.04 16.09 -3.47
CA TYR A 123 -3.23 16.86 -3.10
C TYR A 123 -4.45 16.43 -3.93
N TYR A 124 -4.32 16.36 -5.26
CA TYR A 124 -5.43 15.93 -6.13
C TYR A 124 -5.86 14.47 -5.90
N LEU A 125 -4.91 13.56 -5.64
CA LEU A 125 -5.24 12.19 -5.26
C LEU A 125 -6.04 12.13 -3.96
N GLN A 126 -5.63 12.91 -2.95
CA GLN A 126 -6.32 12.99 -1.67
C GLN A 126 -7.70 13.65 -1.78
N GLN A 127 -7.84 14.68 -2.61
CA GLN A 127 -9.11 15.34 -2.90
C GLN A 127 -10.14 14.34 -3.46
N GLN A 128 -9.69 13.40 -4.28
CA GLN A 128 -10.52 12.29 -4.76
C GLN A 128 -10.67 11.14 -3.75
N GLY A 129 -10.18 11.33 -2.54
CA GLY A 129 -10.28 10.34 -1.47
C GLY A 129 -9.34 9.14 -1.63
N VAL A 130 -8.36 9.20 -2.54
CA VAL A 130 -7.35 8.14 -2.69
C VAL A 130 -6.26 8.35 -1.65
N THR A 131 -6.06 7.36 -0.80
CA THR A 131 -4.98 7.38 0.19
C THR A 131 -3.86 6.40 -0.17
N ARG A 132 -2.68 6.65 0.37
CA ARG A 132 -1.55 5.71 0.20
C ARG A 132 -1.91 4.30 0.67
N LEU A 133 -2.70 4.20 1.74
CA LEU A 133 -3.11 2.92 2.31
C LEU A 133 -4.01 2.14 1.35
N ASP A 134 -4.97 2.82 0.70
CA ASP A 134 -5.87 2.19 -0.29
C ASP A 134 -5.06 1.59 -1.45
N VAL A 135 -4.10 2.36 -1.97
CA VAL A 135 -3.20 1.92 -3.06
C VAL A 135 -2.36 0.71 -2.64
N VAL A 136 -1.77 0.74 -1.45
CA VAL A 136 -0.96 -0.37 -0.93
C VAL A 136 -1.82 -1.60 -0.67
N ASN A 137 -3.02 -1.46 -0.11
CA ASN A 137 -3.94 -2.56 0.14
C ASN A 137 -4.38 -3.24 -1.16
N PHE A 138 -4.65 -2.45 -2.20
CA PHE A 138 -4.98 -3.02 -3.50
C PHE A 138 -3.80 -3.78 -4.12
N ILE A 139 -2.58 -3.22 -4.08
CA ILE A 139 -1.38 -3.88 -4.64
C ILE A 139 -1.04 -5.17 -3.90
N SER A 140 -1.18 -5.18 -2.56
CA SER A 140 -0.78 -6.31 -1.71
C SER A 140 -1.85 -7.38 -1.58
N HIS A 141 -3.13 -6.99 -1.55
CA HIS A 141 -4.24 -7.87 -1.20
C HIS A 141 -5.36 -7.89 -2.25
N GLY A 142 -5.30 -7.02 -3.28
CA GLY A 142 -6.35 -6.90 -4.28
C GLY A 142 -7.66 -6.29 -3.76
N ILE A 143 -7.65 -5.69 -2.56
CA ILE A 143 -8.84 -5.13 -1.92
C ILE A 143 -9.23 -3.84 -2.63
N ARG A 144 -10.43 -3.80 -3.21
CA ARG A 144 -11.00 -2.63 -3.87
C ARG A 144 -11.76 -1.78 -2.87
N LYS A 145 -11.66 -0.46 -3.01
CA LYS A 145 -12.37 0.48 -2.13
C LYS A 145 -13.90 0.42 -2.32
N ASP A 146 -14.37 0.08 -3.51
CA ASP A 146 -15.80 -0.06 -3.81
C ASP A 146 -16.45 -1.25 -3.08
N GLN A 147 -15.66 -2.20 -2.61
CA GLN A 147 -16.11 -3.38 -1.86
C GLN A 147 -15.86 -3.26 -0.34
N ALA A 148 -15.15 -2.22 0.08
CA ALA A 148 -15.03 -1.89 1.49
C ALA A 148 -16.27 -1.12 1.92
N GLU A 149 -17.28 -1.81 2.44
CA GLU A 149 -18.36 -1.18 3.19
C GLU A 149 -17.77 -0.26 4.26
N PRO A 150 -18.38 0.91 4.53
CA PRO A 150 -17.89 1.81 5.56
C PRO A 150 -17.84 1.04 6.87
N ALA A 151 -16.64 0.98 7.47
CA ALA A 151 -16.43 0.33 8.76
C ALA A 151 -17.39 0.91 9.78
N LYS A 152 -18.54 0.30 9.98
CA LYS A 152 -19.37 0.48 11.16
C LYS A 152 -18.57 -0.06 12.33
N GLN A 153 -18.11 0.84 13.18
CA GLN A 153 -17.79 0.49 14.55
C GLN A 153 -19.04 -0.14 15.17
N GLY A 154 -18.95 -1.37 15.58
CA GLY A 154 -20.02 -2.02 16.34
C GLY A 154 -20.16 -3.48 16.01
N GLU A 155 -19.69 -4.30 16.94
CA GLU A 155 -20.20 -5.60 17.36
C GLU A 155 -20.75 -6.58 16.31
N GLY A 156 -20.04 -7.72 16.18
CA GLY A 156 -20.61 -9.07 16.15
C GLY A 156 -21.45 -9.46 14.94
N ASN A 157 -20.96 -10.22 14.10
CA ASN A 157 -21.32 -11.59 13.75
C ASN A 157 -20.75 -12.00 12.38
N PRO A 158 -20.03 -13.06 12.22
CA PRO A 158 -19.58 -13.56 10.93
C PRO A 158 -20.56 -14.66 10.47
N GLU A 159 -21.60 -14.29 9.75
CA GLU A 159 -22.34 -15.21 8.89
C GLU A 159 -22.81 -14.44 7.66
N GLY A 160 -22.24 -14.76 6.50
CA GLY A 160 -22.61 -14.19 5.22
C GLY A 160 -21.74 -14.75 4.10
N GLU A 161 -22.20 -15.84 3.52
CA GLU A 161 -21.62 -16.56 2.40
C GLU A 161 -21.45 -15.71 1.13
N GLY A 162 -20.37 -16.04 0.36
CA GLY A 162 -20.45 -16.03 -1.08
C GLY A 162 -19.55 -15.07 -1.81
N GLY A 163 -18.42 -15.55 -2.34
CA GLY A 163 -17.74 -14.89 -3.44
C GLY A 163 -16.25 -15.21 -3.56
N ASP A 164 -15.98 -16.23 -4.36
CA ASP A 164 -14.72 -16.53 -5.04
C ASP A 164 -13.44 -16.75 -4.21
N GLY A 165 -13.13 -18.00 -4.07
CA GLY A 165 -12.06 -18.82 -3.57
C GLY A 165 -10.63 -18.31 -3.41
N LYS A 166 -10.40 -17.17 -2.80
CA LYS A 166 -9.09 -16.88 -2.22
C LYS A 166 -9.24 -16.74 -0.72
N GLU A 167 -8.91 -17.83 -0.02
CA GLU A 167 -8.75 -17.83 1.44
C GLU A 167 -7.89 -16.63 1.86
N SER A 168 -8.34 -15.89 2.86
CA SER A 168 -7.57 -14.75 3.36
C SER A 168 -6.18 -15.23 3.84
N PRO A 169 -5.13 -14.41 3.73
CA PRO A 169 -3.80 -14.79 4.25
C PRO A 169 -3.83 -15.19 5.73
N LEU A 170 -4.77 -14.64 6.49
CA LEU A 170 -5.01 -15.02 7.87
C LEU A 170 -5.49 -16.48 7.99
N GLU A 171 -6.41 -16.91 7.15
CA GLU A 171 -6.93 -18.28 7.16
C GLU A 171 -5.89 -19.31 6.68
N GLN A 172 -5.03 -18.91 5.73
CA GLN A 172 -3.96 -19.77 5.22
C GLN A 172 -2.82 -19.99 6.24
N PHE A 173 -2.47 -18.95 7.03
CA PHE A 173 -1.29 -18.99 7.91
C PHE A 173 -1.62 -18.97 9.39
N THR A 174 -2.90 -18.89 9.78
CA THR A 174 -3.32 -18.90 11.19
C THR A 174 -4.45 -19.90 11.43
N GLN A 175 -4.57 -20.36 12.66
CA GLN A 175 -5.67 -21.21 13.11
C GLN A 175 -6.53 -20.46 14.12
N ASN A 176 -7.84 -20.50 13.94
CA ASN A 176 -8.77 -19.94 14.92
C ASN A 176 -8.91 -20.89 16.10
N LEU A 177 -8.12 -20.65 17.16
CA LEU A 177 -8.11 -21.49 18.35
C LEU A 177 -9.47 -21.54 19.08
N ASN A 178 -10.25 -20.45 19.00
CA ASN A 178 -11.58 -20.42 19.61
C ASN A 178 -12.56 -21.37 18.88
N ALA A 179 -12.47 -21.45 17.57
CA ALA A 179 -13.26 -22.39 16.78
C ALA A 179 -12.83 -23.84 17.04
N LEU A 180 -11.53 -24.10 17.13
CA LEU A 180 -11.00 -25.41 17.49
C LEU A 180 -11.40 -25.85 18.90
N ALA A 181 -11.41 -24.93 19.86
CA ALA A 181 -11.85 -25.21 21.23
C ALA A 181 -13.34 -25.56 21.27
N LYS A 182 -14.21 -24.82 20.57
CA LYS A 182 -15.63 -25.11 20.45
C LYS A 182 -15.90 -26.45 19.75
N ALA A 183 -15.05 -26.82 18.80
CA ALA A 183 -15.14 -28.12 18.11
C ALA A 183 -14.54 -29.28 18.91
N GLY A 184 -14.05 -29.04 20.13
CA GLY A 184 -13.45 -30.08 20.99
C GLY A 184 -12.12 -30.65 20.49
N LYS A 185 -11.44 -29.91 19.59
CA LYS A 185 -10.16 -30.34 19.00
C LYS A 185 -8.93 -29.88 19.79
N ILE A 186 -9.13 -29.18 20.90
CA ILE A 186 -8.04 -28.73 21.79
C ILE A 186 -8.10 -29.61 23.06
N ASP A 187 -6.96 -30.13 23.46
CA ASP A 187 -6.83 -30.95 24.66
C ASP A 187 -7.20 -30.15 25.90
N PRO A 188 -7.88 -30.77 26.88
CA PRO A 188 -8.26 -30.11 28.12
C PRO A 188 -7.03 -29.73 28.94
N LEU A 189 -7.06 -28.54 29.53
CA LEU A 189 -6.01 -28.11 30.45
C LEU A 189 -6.10 -28.87 31.75
N ILE A 190 -4.98 -29.50 32.17
CA ILE A 190 -4.90 -30.25 33.39
C ILE A 190 -3.83 -29.63 34.32
N GLY A 191 -4.21 -29.27 35.53
CA GLY A 191 -3.29 -28.96 36.62
C GLY A 191 -2.55 -27.63 36.55
N ARG A 192 -3.05 -26.61 35.79
CA ARG A 192 -2.41 -25.29 35.67
C ARG A 192 -3.33 -24.13 36.03
N GLU A 193 -4.11 -24.27 37.07
CA GLU A 193 -5.12 -23.28 37.48
C GLU A 193 -4.50 -21.93 37.86
N GLN A 194 -3.38 -21.96 38.57
CA GLN A 194 -2.69 -20.73 39.01
C GLN A 194 -2.13 -19.92 37.82
N GLU A 195 -1.57 -20.59 36.82
CA GLU A 195 -1.05 -19.96 35.62
C GLU A 195 -2.17 -19.36 34.79
N VAL A 196 -3.30 -20.04 34.65
CA VAL A 196 -4.50 -19.52 33.96
C VAL A 196 -5.02 -18.28 34.67
N GLU A 197 -5.19 -18.33 35.99
CA GLU A 197 -5.63 -17.16 36.76
C GLU A 197 -4.67 -15.98 36.57
N ARG A 198 -3.36 -16.24 36.55
CA ARG A 198 -2.35 -15.22 36.32
C ARG A 198 -2.43 -14.62 34.88
N VAL A 199 -2.64 -15.45 33.87
CA VAL A 199 -2.84 -15.02 32.49
C VAL A 199 -4.08 -14.14 32.39
N VAL A 200 -5.20 -14.54 32.97
CA VAL A 200 -6.43 -13.74 33.01
C VAL A 200 -6.20 -12.36 33.67
N GLN A 201 -5.53 -12.34 34.83
CA GLN A 201 -5.19 -11.09 35.52
C GLN A 201 -4.32 -10.15 34.63
N VAL A 202 -3.39 -10.71 33.86
CA VAL A 202 -2.55 -9.92 32.96
C VAL A 202 -3.36 -9.39 31.77
N LEU A 203 -4.23 -10.21 31.18
CA LEU A 203 -5.09 -9.81 30.06
C LEU A 203 -6.08 -8.71 30.44
N CYS A 204 -6.56 -8.71 31.69
CA CYS A 204 -7.49 -7.68 32.19
C CYS A 204 -6.82 -6.34 32.50
N ARG A 205 -5.51 -6.17 32.34
CA ARG A 205 -4.82 -4.91 32.58
C ARG A 205 -5.11 -3.90 31.47
N ARG A 206 -5.20 -2.62 31.85
CA ARG A 206 -5.38 -1.51 30.87
C ARG A 206 -4.18 -1.34 29.93
N ARG A 207 -2.96 -1.66 30.39
CA ARG A 207 -1.70 -1.54 29.63
C ARG A 207 -0.82 -2.74 29.98
N LYS A 208 0.10 -3.10 29.09
CA LYS A 208 1.03 -4.24 29.24
C LYS A 208 0.27 -5.54 29.51
N ASN A 209 -0.74 -5.78 28.70
CA ASN A 209 -1.66 -6.92 28.81
C ASN A 209 -1.22 -8.16 28.00
N ASN A 210 0.06 -8.24 27.60
CA ASN A 210 0.60 -9.39 26.89
C ASN A 210 1.17 -10.40 27.88
N PRO A 211 0.47 -11.52 28.18
CA PRO A 211 1.05 -12.61 28.95
C PRO A 211 2.11 -13.33 28.12
N VAL A 212 3.23 -13.64 28.74
CA VAL A 212 4.30 -14.43 28.09
C VAL A 212 4.43 -15.75 28.87
N SER A 213 4.24 -16.85 28.16
CA SER A 213 4.48 -18.17 28.72
C SER A 213 5.63 -18.86 28.00
N TYR A 214 6.51 -19.48 28.76
CA TYR A 214 7.65 -20.24 28.25
C TYR A 214 7.39 -21.72 28.48
N THR A 215 7.22 -22.49 27.44
CA THR A 215 6.94 -23.93 27.52
C THR A 215 8.18 -24.79 27.69
N HIS A 216 9.37 -24.20 27.53
CA HIS A 216 10.67 -24.88 27.56
C HIS A 216 11.58 -24.34 28.67
N LEU A 217 11.03 -23.69 29.66
CA LEU A 217 11.78 -23.34 30.86
C LEU A 217 12.27 -24.62 31.54
N THR A 218 13.48 -24.90 31.18
CA THR A 218 14.44 -25.79 31.83
C THR A 218 13.87 -26.53 33.03
N LEU A 219 13.74 -27.81 32.87
CA LEU A 219 13.78 -28.67 34.03
C LEU A 219 14.90 -28.17 34.94
N PRO A 220 14.63 -27.84 36.22
CA PRO A 220 15.72 -27.57 37.13
C PRO A 220 16.57 -28.81 37.07
N THR A 221 17.80 -28.64 36.65
CA THR A 221 18.80 -29.69 36.78
C THR A 221 18.98 -29.87 38.31
N ILE A 222 18.21 -30.76 38.87
CA ILE A 222 18.49 -31.23 40.20
C ILE A 222 19.77 -32.03 40.03
N LEU A 223 20.89 -31.40 40.27
CA LEU A 223 22.12 -32.04 40.58
C LEU A 223 21.89 -32.74 41.89
N LEU A 224 21.48 -34.00 41.81
CA LEU A 224 21.65 -34.93 42.91
C LEU A 224 23.13 -35.16 43.10
N VAL A 225 23.66 -34.56 44.14
CA VAL A 225 24.90 -34.97 44.76
C VAL A 225 24.63 -36.23 45.56
#